data_6608fcba0933e0827bebc89bde258bae
#
_entry.id   6608fcba0933e0827bebc89bde258bae
#
_cell.length_a   1.000
_cell.length_b   1.000
_cell.length_c   1.000
_cell.angle_alpha   90.00
_cell.angle_beta   90.00
_cell.angle_gamma   90.00
#
_symmetry.space_group_name_H-M   'P 1'
#
loop_
_entity.id
_entity.type
_entity.pdbx_description
1 polymer ?
#
loop_
_entity_poly.entity_id
_entity_poly.type
_entity_poly.pdbx_seq_one_letter_code
_entity_poly.pdbx_strand_id
1 'polypeptide(L)'
;GTMERDSSSIAIVGSRKASPYGLNAAETLAAELAAQGLTIVSGGARGIDTRAHRGALKRKGRTVVVAANGLDRTYPRENKALFRQVVDSGGAVISEYAFGVEPLSRNFPARNRIIAGMAAATIVVEAALRSGSLITADLALDEGRDVFAMPGSVFSETSRGTNHLLRLGAIPLTCAD
;
A
#
# COMPACT_ATOMS: atom_id res chain seq x y z
N GLY A 1 20.10 3.45 0.78
CA GLY A 1 19.70 2.16 0.22
C GLY A 1 19.67 2.26 -1.28
N THR A 2 20.11 1.23 -1.97
CA THR A 2 20.09 1.19 -3.44
C THR A 2 18.68 0.80 -3.89
N MET A 3 18.13 1.52 -4.88
CA MET A 3 16.81 1.23 -5.48
C MET A 3 16.81 -0.05 -6.33
N GLU A 4 17.99 -0.61 -6.65
CA GLU A 4 18.13 -1.89 -7.36
C GLU A 4 17.40 -3.06 -6.67
N ARG A 5 17.24 -3.01 -5.33
CA ARG A 5 16.49 -4.00 -4.56
C ARG A 5 14.97 -3.88 -4.71
N ASP A 6 14.50 -2.81 -5.33
CA ASP A 6 13.07 -2.52 -5.47
C ASP A 6 12.54 -2.87 -6.88
N SER A 7 13.36 -3.50 -7.73
CA SER A 7 12.98 -3.95 -9.08
C SER A 7 11.84 -4.98 -9.08
N SER A 8 11.70 -5.73 -7.98
CA SER A 8 10.59 -6.67 -7.77
C SER A 8 9.77 -6.20 -6.57
N SER A 9 8.90 -5.24 -6.79
CA SER A 9 8.06 -4.67 -5.75
C SER A 9 6.57 -4.76 -6.06
N ILE A 10 5.77 -4.89 -5.01
CA ILE A 10 4.30 -4.95 -5.06
C ILE A 10 3.73 -3.84 -4.19
N ALA A 11 2.80 -3.07 -4.76
CA ALA A 11 2.02 -2.11 -4.00
C ALA A 11 0.86 -2.80 -3.28
N ILE A 12 0.69 -2.53 -1.98
CA ILE A 12 -0.46 -2.99 -1.21
C ILE A 12 -1.15 -1.76 -0.64
N VAL A 13 -2.40 -1.54 -1.06
CA VAL A 13 -3.18 -0.36 -0.68
C VAL A 13 -4.60 -0.75 -0.26
N GLY A 14 -5.28 0.17 0.42
CA GLY A 14 -6.68 -0.07 0.79
C GLY A 14 -7.24 0.93 1.79
N SER A 15 -8.34 0.53 2.44
CA SER A 15 -9.11 1.34 3.36
C SER A 15 -8.28 1.78 4.58
N ARG A 16 -8.42 3.06 4.96
CA ARG A 16 -7.91 3.57 6.24
C ARG A 16 -8.73 3.10 7.44
N LYS A 17 -10.00 2.70 7.19
CA LYS A 17 -10.94 2.13 8.17
C LYS A 17 -11.30 0.71 7.76
N ALA A 18 -10.27 -0.13 7.59
CA ALA A 18 -10.44 -1.51 7.17
C ALA A 18 -11.07 -2.37 8.29
N SER A 19 -11.79 -3.38 7.86
CA SER A 19 -12.33 -4.41 8.76
C SER A 19 -11.22 -5.28 9.38
N PRO A 20 -11.51 -6.04 10.45
CA PRO A 20 -10.56 -7.03 10.96
C PRO A 20 -10.11 -8.03 9.88
N TYR A 21 -10.99 -8.41 8.96
CA TYR A 21 -10.66 -9.24 7.80
C TYR A 21 -9.59 -8.57 6.93
N GLY A 22 -9.84 -7.35 6.48
CA GLY A 22 -8.91 -6.61 5.62
C GLY A 22 -7.56 -6.35 6.29
N LEU A 23 -7.57 -6.02 7.58
CA LEU A 23 -6.33 -5.80 8.34
C LEU A 23 -5.49 -7.08 8.42
N ASN A 24 -6.11 -8.23 8.70
CA ASN A 24 -5.42 -9.51 8.78
C ASN A 24 -4.93 -9.97 7.40
N ALA A 25 -5.77 -9.84 6.40
CA ALA A 25 -5.44 -10.19 5.02
C ALA A 25 -4.23 -9.38 4.51
N ALA A 26 -4.22 -8.06 4.70
CA ALA A 26 -3.09 -7.21 4.30
C ALA A 26 -1.78 -7.59 4.99
N GLU A 27 -1.85 -7.91 6.29
CA GLU A 27 -0.66 -8.28 7.06
C GLU A 27 -0.11 -9.65 6.66
N THR A 28 -0.98 -10.65 6.46
CA THR A 28 -0.62 -12.01 6.05
C THR A 28 -0.04 -11.98 4.64
N LEU A 29 -0.74 -11.39 3.69
CA LEU A 29 -0.31 -11.28 2.30
C LEU A 29 1.05 -10.57 2.18
N ALA A 30 1.21 -9.44 2.84
CA ALA A 30 2.47 -8.72 2.83
C ALA A 30 3.63 -9.54 3.44
N ALA A 31 3.36 -10.35 4.47
CA ALA A 31 4.35 -11.22 5.06
C ALA A 31 4.76 -12.35 4.12
N GLU A 32 3.81 -12.96 3.41
CA GLU A 32 4.05 -14.04 2.44
C GLU A 32 4.83 -13.53 1.23
N LEU A 33 4.42 -12.42 0.62
CA LEU A 33 5.13 -11.80 -0.50
C LEU A 33 6.56 -11.36 -0.11
N ALA A 34 6.70 -10.77 1.07
CA ALA A 34 8.02 -10.38 1.59
C ALA A 34 8.93 -11.58 1.86
N ALA A 35 8.38 -12.73 2.29
CA ALA A 35 9.14 -13.97 2.45
C ALA A 35 9.64 -14.54 1.11
N GLN A 36 8.97 -14.23 0.00
CA GLN A 36 9.40 -14.55 -1.36
C GLN A 36 10.43 -13.54 -1.91
N GLY A 37 10.85 -12.55 -1.12
CA GLY A 37 11.85 -11.55 -1.51
C GLY A 37 11.29 -10.32 -2.21
N LEU A 38 9.97 -10.17 -2.29
CA LEU A 38 9.33 -8.99 -2.88
C LEU A 38 9.37 -7.80 -1.92
N THR A 39 9.66 -6.61 -2.45
CA THR A 39 9.57 -5.36 -1.69
C THR A 39 8.11 -4.90 -1.62
N ILE A 40 7.61 -4.62 -0.42
CA ILE A 40 6.26 -4.09 -0.24
C ILE A 40 6.29 -2.56 -0.27
N VAL A 41 5.56 -1.97 -1.20
CA VAL A 41 5.40 -0.51 -1.33
C VAL A 41 4.01 -0.10 -0.85
N SER A 42 3.92 0.92 -0.01
CA SER A 42 2.62 1.47 0.41
C SER A 42 2.73 2.91 0.89
N GLY A 43 1.59 3.51 1.19
CA GLY A 43 1.51 4.94 1.53
C GLY A 43 1.73 5.27 3.01
N GLY A 44 1.87 4.28 3.87
CA GLY A 44 2.04 4.47 5.30
C GLY A 44 0.80 5.04 6.02
N ALA A 45 -0.37 5.04 5.39
CA ALA A 45 -1.63 5.46 6.00
C ALA A 45 -2.10 4.48 7.09
N ARG A 46 -3.14 4.88 7.85
CA ARG A 46 -3.85 3.96 8.75
C ARG A 46 -4.42 2.77 7.98
N GLY A 47 -4.78 1.71 8.68
CA GLY A 47 -5.49 0.57 8.11
C GLY A 47 -4.58 -0.33 7.27
N ILE A 48 -4.94 -0.57 6.03
CA ILE A 48 -4.27 -1.54 5.14
C ILE A 48 -2.78 -1.23 4.98
N ASP A 49 -2.40 0.01 4.68
CA ASP A 49 -1.00 0.39 4.47
C ASP A 49 -0.13 0.07 5.70
N THR A 50 -0.62 0.43 6.90
CA THR A 50 0.06 0.11 8.17
C THR A 50 0.28 -1.39 8.32
N ARG A 51 -0.74 -2.21 7.99
CA ARG A 51 -0.67 -3.67 8.10
C ARG A 51 0.25 -4.28 7.06
N ALA A 52 0.25 -3.77 5.85
CA ALA A 52 1.17 -4.19 4.81
C ALA A 52 2.65 -4.01 5.24
N HIS A 53 3.00 -2.83 5.76
CA HIS A 53 4.36 -2.60 6.26
C HIS A 53 4.72 -3.53 7.43
N ARG A 54 3.80 -3.73 8.38
CA ARG A 54 4.01 -4.65 9.51
C ARG A 54 4.19 -6.09 9.07
N GLY A 55 3.40 -6.55 8.09
CA GLY A 55 3.52 -7.89 7.51
C GLY A 55 4.91 -8.13 6.92
N ALA A 56 5.39 -7.19 6.09
CA ALA A 56 6.74 -7.27 5.52
C ALA A 56 7.82 -7.34 6.62
N LEU A 57 7.75 -6.46 7.63
CA LEU A 57 8.70 -6.42 8.73
C LEU A 57 8.71 -7.71 9.57
N LYS A 58 7.57 -8.38 9.76
CA LYS A 58 7.49 -9.68 10.46
C LYS A 58 8.37 -10.77 9.83
N ARG A 59 8.55 -10.71 8.52
CA ARG A 59 9.39 -11.65 7.76
C ARG A 59 10.78 -11.08 7.47
N LYS A 60 11.17 -9.98 8.13
CA LYS A 60 12.42 -9.27 7.87
C LYS A 60 12.57 -8.85 6.40
N GLY A 61 11.44 -8.73 5.71
CA GLY A 61 11.37 -8.30 4.32
C GLY A 61 11.52 -6.79 4.19
N ARG A 62 11.88 -6.36 2.98
CA ARG A 62 12.02 -4.95 2.65
C ARG A 62 10.64 -4.32 2.42
N THR A 63 10.46 -3.09 2.92
CA THR A 63 9.27 -2.30 2.62
C THR A 63 9.61 -0.82 2.47
N VAL A 64 8.88 -0.14 1.58
CA VAL A 64 9.06 1.28 1.26
C VAL A 64 7.78 2.04 1.54
N VAL A 65 7.88 3.04 2.40
CA VAL A 65 6.81 3.99 2.65
C VAL A 65 6.96 5.17 1.71
N VAL A 66 5.93 5.47 0.92
CA VAL A 66 5.87 6.72 0.16
C VAL A 66 5.05 7.73 0.95
N ALA A 67 5.64 8.81 1.43
CA ALA A 67 4.97 9.82 2.24
C ALA A 67 4.35 10.93 1.36
N ALA A 68 3.28 11.57 1.85
CA ALA A 68 2.59 12.68 1.19
C ALA A 68 2.89 14.05 1.84
N ASN A 69 4.04 14.15 2.49
CA ASN A 69 4.51 15.33 3.22
C ASN A 69 6.03 15.30 3.33
N GLY A 70 6.65 16.39 3.80
CA GLY A 70 8.09 16.44 4.04
C GLY A 70 8.55 15.40 5.07
N LEU A 71 9.73 14.82 4.86
CA LEU A 71 10.26 13.73 5.70
C LEU A 71 10.65 14.14 7.12
N ASP A 72 10.71 15.44 7.41
CA ASP A 72 10.85 15.99 8.76
C ASP A 72 9.62 15.78 9.65
N ARG A 73 8.51 15.30 9.06
CA ARG A 73 7.24 15.04 9.75
C ARG A 73 6.74 13.64 9.44
N THR A 74 6.24 12.95 10.45
CA THR A 74 5.56 11.66 10.25
C THR A 74 4.06 11.85 10.24
N TYR A 75 3.41 11.36 9.19
CA TYR A 75 1.96 11.29 9.12
C TYR A 75 1.50 9.90 8.62
N PRO A 76 0.53 9.27 9.31
CA PRO A 76 -0.06 9.70 10.58
C PRO A 76 0.93 9.58 11.75
N ARG A 77 0.77 10.43 12.77
CA ARG A 77 1.74 10.51 13.90
C ARG A 77 1.92 9.19 14.65
N GLU A 78 0.86 8.40 14.76
CA GLU A 78 0.90 7.07 15.39
C GLU A 78 1.81 6.07 14.68
N ASN A 79 2.11 6.28 13.40
CA ASN A 79 3.01 5.41 12.63
C ASN A 79 4.50 5.82 12.74
N LYS A 80 4.86 6.75 13.63
CA LYS A 80 6.25 7.20 13.82
C LYS A 80 7.19 6.03 14.15
N ALA A 81 6.79 5.17 15.06
CA ALA A 81 7.59 4.00 15.44
C ALA A 81 7.71 2.99 14.27
N LEU A 82 6.63 2.80 13.51
CA LEU A 82 6.62 1.94 12.32
C LEU A 82 7.59 2.47 11.24
N PHE A 83 7.54 3.75 10.95
CA PHE A 83 8.43 4.35 9.93
C PHE A 83 9.91 4.21 10.33
N ARG A 84 10.21 4.38 11.63
CA ARG A 84 11.55 4.14 12.13
C ARG A 84 11.97 2.67 11.95
N GLN A 85 11.10 1.71 12.31
CA GLN A 85 11.36 0.29 12.12
C GLN A 85 11.59 -0.06 10.63
N VAL A 86 10.85 0.56 9.71
CA VAL A 86 11.06 0.38 8.27
C VAL A 86 12.49 0.77 7.88
N VAL A 87 12.97 1.93 8.31
CA VAL A 87 14.32 2.40 8.02
C VAL A 87 15.39 1.53 8.67
N ASP A 88 15.22 1.22 9.96
CA ASP A 88 16.16 0.41 10.75
C ASP A 88 16.30 -1.03 10.20
N SER A 89 15.25 -1.53 9.51
CA SER A 89 15.25 -2.85 8.85
C SER A 89 15.78 -2.83 7.40
N GLY A 90 16.37 -1.73 6.96
CA GLY A 90 16.90 -1.60 5.60
C GLY A 90 15.87 -1.24 4.54
N GLY A 91 14.64 -0.91 4.94
CA GLY A 91 13.63 -0.30 4.07
C GLY A 91 13.87 1.20 3.85
N ALA A 92 12.86 1.90 3.35
CA ALA A 92 12.96 3.34 3.11
C ALA A 92 11.64 4.07 3.41
N VAL A 93 11.75 5.34 3.78
CA VAL A 93 10.65 6.31 3.74
C VAL A 93 11.05 7.37 2.73
N ILE A 94 10.28 7.53 1.69
CA ILE A 94 10.55 8.46 0.58
C ILE A 94 9.43 9.47 0.43
N SER A 95 9.74 10.64 -0.13
CA SER A 95 8.78 11.68 -0.45
C SER A 95 9.28 12.55 -1.60
N GLU A 96 8.38 13.07 -2.42
CA GLU A 96 8.66 14.12 -3.40
C GLU A 96 8.52 15.54 -2.80
N TYR A 97 8.02 15.65 -1.56
CA TYR A 97 7.79 16.93 -0.90
C TYR A 97 9.01 17.39 -0.11
N ALA A 98 9.32 18.67 -0.23
CA ALA A 98 10.39 19.31 0.55
C ALA A 98 10.10 19.26 2.06
N PHE A 99 11.14 19.40 2.88
CA PHE A 99 11.00 19.54 4.32
C PHE A 99 10.10 20.74 4.66
N GLY A 100 9.31 20.61 5.71
CA GLY A 100 8.32 21.61 6.14
C GLY A 100 6.95 21.45 5.47
N VAL A 101 6.82 20.72 4.36
CA VAL A 101 5.52 20.53 3.70
C VAL A 101 4.62 19.66 4.56
N GLU A 102 3.41 20.16 4.85
CA GLU A 102 2.41 19.48 5.67
C GLU A 102 1.64 18.40 4.89
N PRO A 103 1.04 17.40 5.59
CA PRO A 103 0.22 16.35 4.97
C PRO A 103 -1.16 16.91 4.56
N LEU A 104 -1.19 17.67 3.47
CA LEU A 104 -2.42 18.25 2.92
C LEU A 104 -3.23 17.21 2.16
N SER A 105 -4.57 17.32 2.20
CA SER A 105 -5.47 16.34 1.57
C SER A 105 -5.19 16.12 0.08
N ARG A 106 -4.82 17.16 -0.66
CA ARG A 106 -4.47 17.10 -2.08
C ARG A 106 -3.18 16.32 -2.39
N ASN A 107 -2.29 16.20 -1.42
CA ASN A 107 -1.01 15.52 -1.61
C ASN A 107 -1.16 13.99 -1.66
N PHE A 108 -2.17 13.43 -0.99
CA PHE A 108 -2.34 11.97 -0.93
C PHE A 108 -2.67 11.35 -2.30
N PRO A 109 -3.64 11.87 -3.08
CA PRO A 109 -3.86 11.38 -4.44
C PRO A 109 -2.67 11.60 -5.36
N ALA A 110 -2.01 12.76 -5.30
CA ALA A 110 -0.84 13.07 -6.11
C ALA A 110 0.32 12.11 -5.86
N ARG A 111 0.59 11.78 -4.57
CA ARG A 111 1.61 10.84 -4.16
C ARG A 111 1.35 9.41 -4.66
N ASN A 112 0.08 8.99 -4.81
CA ASN A 112 -0.28 7.61 -5.17
C ASN A 112 0.31 7.16 -6.51
N ARG A 113 0.60 8.08 -7.44
CA ARG A 113 1.33 7.77 -8.68
C ARG A 113 2.71 7.18 -8.43
N ILE A 114 3.37 7.60 -7.34
CA ILE A 114 4.69 7.06 -6.98
C ILE A 114 4.54 5.63 -6.45
N ILE A 115 3.48 5.35 -5.67
CA ILE A 115 3.20 4.00 -5.18
C ILE A 115 2.96 3.06 -6.37
N ALA A 116 2.07 3.44 -7.29
CA ALA A 116 1.77 2.67 -8.50
C ALA A 116 3.02 2.51 -9.38
N GLY A 117 3.72 3.60 -9.66
CA GLY A 117 4.89 3.61 -10.55
C GLY A 117 6.10 2.83 -10.03
N MET A 118 6.25 2.68 -8.71
CA MET A 118 7.33 1.89 -8.10
C MET A 118 7.07 0.38 -8.11
N ALA A 119 5.84 -0.06 -8.27
CA ALA A 119 5.45 -1.46 -8.12
C ALA A 119 5.19 -2.14 -9.47
N ALA A 120 5.54 -3.40 -9.61
CA ALA A 120 5.20 -4.21 -10.79
C ALA A 120 3.69 -4.47 -10.88
N ALA A 121 3.02 -4.56 -9.73
CA ALA A 121 1.57 -4.70 -9.64
C ALA A 121 1.03 -4.03 -8.39
N THR A 122 -0.27 -3.73 -8.39
CA THR A 122 -0.98 -3.12 -7.26
C THR A 122 -2.07 -4.04 -6.74
N ILE A 123 -2.04 -4.32 -5.44
CA ILE A 123 -3.06 -5.11 -4.72
C ILE A 123 -3.94 -4.16 -3.92
N VAL A 124 -5.24 -4.21 -4.16
CA VAL A 124 -6.25 -3.52 -3.36
C VAL A 124 -6.94 -4.53 -2.44
N VAL A 125 -6.67 -4.44 -1.14
CA VAL A 125 -7.15 -5.42 -0.14
C VAL A 125 -8.58 -5.15 0.27
N GLU A 126 -8.92 -3.92 0.58
CA GLU A 126 -10.26 -3.48 0.96
C GLU A 126 -10.48 -2.02 0.55
N ALA A 127 -11.59 -1.72 -0.10
CA ALA A 127 -11.91 -0.36 -0.53
C ALA A 127 -13.41 -0.15 -0.63
N ALA A 128 -13.92 0.96 -0.08
CA ALA A 128 -15.23 1.48 -0.43
C ALA A 128 -15.19 2.13 -1.83
N LEU A 129 -16.35 2.33 -2.48
CA LEU A 129 -16.44 2.90 -3.84
C LEU A 129 -15.79 4.29 -4.03
N ARG A 130 -15.63 5.05 -2.93
CA ARG A 130 -14.98 6.38 -2.94
C ARG A 130 -13.63 6.37 -2.23
N SER A 131 -12.98 5.21 -2.14
CA SER A 131 -11.68 5.09 -1.49
C SER A 131 -10.57 5.69 -2.35
N GLY A 132 -9.64 6.43 -1.72
CA GLY A 132 -8.43 6.91 -2.39
C GLY A 132 -7.50 5.80 -2.90
N SER A 133 -7.66 4.56 -2.42
CA SER A 133 -6.91 3.40 -2.94
C SER A 133 -7.34 2.99 -4.35
N LEU A 134 -8.59 3.29 -4.76
CA LEU A 134 -9.03 3.08 -6.14
C LEU A 134 -8.29 3.99 -7.12
N ILE A 135 -7.94 5.22 -6.69
CA ILE A 135 -7.08 6.12 -7.49
C ILE A 135 -5.72 5.47 -7.75
N THR A 136 -5.17 4.75 -6.78
CA THR A 136 -3.89 4.04 -6.98
C THR A 136 -4.04 2.90 -7.99
N ALA A 137 -5.18 2.19 -7.96
CA ALA A 137 -5.48 1.15 -8.95
C ALA A 137 -5.62 1.72 -10.36
N ASP A 138 -6.36 2.83 -10.52
CA ASP A 138 -6.51 3.52 -11.80
C ASP A 138 -5.14 3.97 -12.36
N LEU A 139 -4.29 4.58 -11.51
CA LEU A 139 -2.94 5.00 -11.89
C LEU A 139 -2.04 3.82 -12.29
N ALA A 140 -2.19 2.65 -11.67
CA ALA A 140 -1.46 1.45 -12.05
C ALA A 140 -1.90 0.95 -13.43
N LEU A 141 -3.21 0.92 -13.70
CA LEU A 141 -3.75 0.55 -15.00
C LEU A 141 -3.32 1.52 -16.11
N ASP A 142 -3.30 2.82 -15.85
CA ASP A 142 -2.85 3.85 -16.79
C ASP A 142 -1.37 3.64 -17.19
N GLU A 143 -0.56 3.04 -16.31
CA GLU A 143 0.83 2.65 -16.57
C GLU A 143 0.98 1.23 -17.14
N GLY A 144 -0.13 0.56 -17.49
CA GLY A 144 -0.13 -0.80 -18.03
C GLY A 144 0.30 -1.88 -17.03
N ARG A 145 0.09 -1.63 -15.74
CA ARG A 145 0.45 -2.56 -14.65
C ARG A 145 -0.76 -3.35 -14.20
N ASP A 146 -0.53 -4.57 -13.74
CA ASP A 146 -1.58 -5.44 -13.23
C ASP A 146 -2.18 -4.90 -11.92
N VAL A 147 -3.49 -5.01 -11.83
CA VAL A 147 -4.24 -4.70 -10.62
C VAL A 147 -4.91 -5.96 -10.10
N PHE A 148 -4.59 -6.29 -8.86
CA PHE A 148 -5.23 -7.37 -8.11
C PHE A 148 -6.21 -6.78 -7.11
N ALA A 149 -7.33 -7.45 -6.91
CA ALA A 149 -8.29 -7.06 -5.89
C ALA A 149 -8.71 -8.27 -5.05
N MET A 150 -8.73 -8.10 -3.74
CA MET A 150 -9.24 -9.13 -2.84
C MET A 150 -10.76 -9.13 -2.85
N PRO A 151 -11.41 -10.27 -3.10
CA PRO A 151 -12.86 -10.38 -3.00
C PRO A 151 -13.30 -10.23 -1.54
N GLY A 152 -14.46 -9.65 -1.36
CA GLY A 152 -15.05 -9.51 -0.03
C GLY A 152 -16.56 -9.65 -0.07
N SER A 153 -17.21 -9.62 1.10
CA SER A 153 -18.64 -9.75 1.21
C SER A 153 -19.36 -8.70 0.38
N VAL A 154 -20.34 -9.11 -0.42
CA VAL A 154 -21.20 -8.20 -1.21
C VAL A 154 -22.05 -7.28 -0.34
N PHE A 155 -22.22 -7.62 0.94
CA PHE A 155 -22.97 -6.82 1.92
C PHE A 155 -22.07 -5.83 2.66
N SER A 156 -20.73 -5.87 2.48
CA SER A 156 -19.79 -4.98 3.16
C SER A 156 -19.50 -3.74 2.32
N GLU A 157 -19.74 -2.57 2.90
CA GLU A 157 -19.37 -1.28 2.27
C GLU A 157 -17.86 -1.19 1.98
N THR A 158 -17.01 -1.79 2.82
CA THR A 158 -15.56 -1.76 2.66
C THR A 158 -15.05 -2.70 1.55
N SER A 159 -15.90 -3.59 1.02
CA SER A 159 -15.58 -4.49 -0.09
C SER A 159 -16.19 -4.04 -1.43
N ARG A 160 -17.05 -3.01 -1.42
CA ARG A 160 -17.74 -2.58 -2.66
C ARG A 160 -16.79 -2.10 -3.73
N GLY A 161 -15.70 -1.43 -3.35
CA GLY A 161 -14.70 -0.95 -4.28
C GLY A 161 -13.84 -2.07 -4.87
N THR A 162 -13.38 -3.02 -4.06
CA THR A 162 -12.62 -4.17 -4.57
C THR A 162 -13.49 -5.08 -5.43
N ASN A 163 -14.74 -5.36 -5.03
CA ASN A 163 -15.68 -6.11 -5.86
C ASN A 163 -16.02 -5.38 -7.17
N HIS A 164 -16.02 -4.05 -7.17
CA HIS A 164 -16.17 -3.25 -8.39
C HIS A 164 -14.95 -3.40 -9.30
N LEU A 165 -13.71 -3.34 -8.78
CA LEU A 165 -12.50 -3.60 -9.56
C LEU A 165 -12.51 -4.99 -10.20
N LEU A 166 -12.93 -6.03 -9.44
CA LEU A 166 -13.07 -7.39 -9.98
C LEU A 166 -14.05 -7.44 -11.15
N ARG A 167 -15.19 -6.75 -11.05
CA ARG A 167 -16.17 -6.65 -12.14
C ARG A 167 -15.61 -5.94 -13.38
N LEU A 168 -14.65 -5.03 -13.20
CA LEU A 168 -13.97 -4.31 -14.29
C LEU A 168 -12.78 -5.09 -14.87
N GLY A 169 -12.47 -6.28 -14.34
CA GLY A 169 -11.41 -7.14 -14.87
C GLY A 169 -10.12 -7.17 -14.04
N ALA A 170 -10.10 -6.58 -12.84
CA ALA A 170 -8.98 -6.78 -11.93
C ALA A 170 -8.84 -8.27 -11.57
N ILE A 171 -7.61 -8.72 -11.39
CA ILE A 171 -7.31 -10.12 -11.11
C ILE A 171 -7.72 -10.44 -9.66
N PRO A 172 -8.56 -11.47 -9.43
CA PRO A 172 -8.92 -11.86 -8.07
C PRO A 172 -7.72 -12.44 -7.33
N LEU A 173 -7.48 -11.94 -6.10
CA LEU A 173 -6.40 -12.43 -5.25
C LEU A 173 -6.97 -13.09 -4.00
N THR A 174 -6.68 -14.37 -3.81
CA THR A 174 -7.13 -15.17 -2.65
C THR A 174 -5.99 -15.74 -1.82
N CYS A 175 -4.77 -15.74 -2.36
CA CYS A 175 -3.52 -16.20 -1.73
C CYS A 175 -2.33 -15.45 -2.33
N ALA A 176 -1.13 -15.69 -1.82
CA ALA A 176 0.11 -15.08 -2.30
C ALA A 176 0.87 -15.96 -3.33
N ASP A 177 0.28 -17.10 -3.72
CA ASP A 177 0.87 -18.04 -4.67
C ASP A 177 0.67 -17.60 -6.12
#